data_19a63608c71e6e3cc6a03639d27858a0
#
_entry.id   19a63608c71e6e3cc6a03639d27858a0
#
_cell.length_a   1.000
_cell.length_b   1.000
_cell.length_c   1.000
_cell.angle_alpha   90.00
_cell.angle_beta   90.00
_cell.angle_gamma   90.00
#
_symmetry.space_group_name_H-M   'P 1'
#
loop_
_entity.id
_entity.type
_entity.pdbx_description
1 polymer ?
#
loop_
_entity_poly.entity_id
_entity_poly.type
_entity_poly.pdbx_seq_one_letter_code
_entity_poly.pdbx_strand_id
1 'polypeptide(L)'
;MTDAATTVESAGRGEAEVVRLSLMRRAMARRLAGAALVPCFYLRRTADVSGIFAARARLREAGAGGVPSINDYILRACAVALRAHPVVNASYEDGQVLLHPRVNVGVAIAIPDGLVVPAIYDADGLEPAEVAATTRALAESAAARRLSREELRDATFTVSNLGMFGIEDFDPVINPPQAAILGVGAATEEADGRRLLRLTLGCDHRVLTGAEGAEFLATVVTGLEEVGP
;
A
#
# COMPACT_ATOMS: atom_id res chain seq x y z
N MET A 1 28.53 6.93 -23.10
CA MET A 1 28.79 8.38 -23.02
C MET A 1 28.41 8.81 -21.61
N THR A 2 29.42 9.02 -20.76
CA THR A 2 29.29 9.50 -19.39
C THR A 2 28.84 10.95 -19.44
N ASP A 3 27.61 11.23 -19.03
CA ASP A 3 27.05 12.58 -18.95
C ASP A 3 27.86 13.35 -17.88
N ALA A 4 28.50 14.44 -18.25
CA ALA A 4 29.36 15.24 -17.37
C ALA A 4 28.52 15.71 -16.18
N ALA A 5 28.96 15.39 -14.96
CA ALA A 5 28.36 15.88 -13.74
C ALA A 5 28.43 17.43 -13.74
N THR A 6 27.29 18.09 -13.75
CA THR A 6 27.19 19.53 -13.60
C THR A 6 27.31 19.84 -12.11
N THR A 7 28.37 20.50 -11.67
CA THR A 7 28.52 20.98 -10.29
C THR A 7 27.91 22.37 -10.15
N VAL A 8 27.22 22.59 -9.02
CA VAL A 8 26.68 23.90 -8.62
C VAL A 8 27.43 24.34 -7.36
N GLU A 9 28.11 25.46 -7.46
CA GLU A 9 28.79 26.09 -6.32
C GLU A 9 27.74 26.67 -5.36
N SER A 10 27.77 26.25 -4.10
CA SER A 10 26.95 26.84 -3.05
C SER A 10 27.85 27.37 -1.95
N ALA A 11 27.81 28.67 -1.73
CA ALA A 11 28.61 29.34 -0.69
C ALA A 11 28.40 28.65 0.68
N GLY A 12 29.49 28.15 1.28
CA GLY A 12 29.50 27.52 2.59
C GLY A 12 29.12 26.02 2.65
N ARG A 13 28.72 25.39 1.52
CA ARG A 13 28.37 23.95 1.48
C ARG A 13 29.27 23.09 0.60
N GLY A 14 30.32 23.72 -0.02
CA GLY A 14 31.17 23.04 -0.99
C GLY A 14 30.50 22.84 -2.35
N GLU A 15 31.19 22.13 -3.23
CA GLU A 15 30.65 21.77 -4.55
C GLU A 15 29.60 20.66 -4.42
N ALA A 16 28.39 20.89 -4.94
CA ALA A 16 27.31 19.92 -4.96
C ALA A 16 27.26 19.20 -6.33
N GLU A 17 27.21 17.89 -6.31
CA GLU A 17 26.95 17.08 -7.50
C GLU A 17 25.48 17.20 -7.92
N VAL A 18 25.23 17.54 -9.17
CA VAL A 18 23.86 17.58 -9.73
C VAL A 18 23.48 16.23 -10.28
N VAL A 19 22.60 15.52 -9.58
CA VAL A 19 22.02 14.26 -10.04
C VAL A 19 20.72 14.53 -10.79
N ARG A 20 20.68 14.22 -12.08
CA ARG A 20 19.45 14.34 -12.89
C ARG A 20 18.50 13.18 -12.60
N LEU A 21 17.27 13.51 -12.17
CA LEU A 21 16.23 12.51 -11.96
C LEU A 21 15.80 11.86 -13.28
N SER A 22 15.55 10.55 -13.26
CA SER A 22 14.92 9.82 -14.36
C SER A 22 13.53 10.37 -14.68
N LEU A 23 12.99 10.09 -15.86
CA LEU A 23 11.63 10.49 -16.24
C LEU A 23 10.59 9.99 -15.24
N MET A 24 10.76 8.76 -14.75
CA MET A 24 9.88 8.15 -13.76
C MET A 24 9.94 8.89 -12.42
N ARG A 25 11.14 9.16 -11.89
CA ARG A 25 11.29 9.93 -10.63
C ARG A 25 10.72 11.35 -10.75
N ARG A 26 10.85 11.99 -11.91
CA ARG A 26 10.23 13.31 -12.17
C ARG A 26 8.70 13.23 -12.20
N ALA A 27 8.13 12.18 -12.80
CA ALA A 27 6.69 11.96 -12.81
C ALA A 27 6.15 11.70 -11.40
N MET A 28 6.84 10.85 -10.62
CA MET A 28 6.53 10.59 -9.22
C MET A 28 6.60 11.87 -8.36
N ALA A 29 7.66 12.67 -8.50
CA ALA A 29 7.81 13.92 -7.77
C ALA A 29 6.64 14.90 -8.08
N ARG A 30 6.22 15.02 -9.34
CA ARG A 30 5.06 15.85 -9.70
C ARG A 30 3.75 15.32 -9.08
N ARG A 31 3.54 14.00 -9.07
CA ARG A 31 2.35 13.39 -8.46
C ARG A 31 2.31 13.62 -6.95
N LEU A 32 3.44 13.40 -6.28
CA LEU A 32 3.56 13.59 -4.83
C LEU A 32 3.50 15.06 -4.40
N ALA A 33 3.90 16.01 -5.25
CA ALA A 33 3.72 17.44 -4.96
C ALA A 33 2.23 17.80 -4.80
N GLY A 34 1.33 17.14 -5.55
CA GLY A 34 -0.12 17.29 -5.38
C GLY A 34 -0.64 16.70 -4.06
N ALA A 35 0.01 15.66 -3.55
CA ALA A 35 -0.38 15.04 -2.27
C ALA A 35 -0.14 15.96 -1.07
N ALA A 36 0.82 16.88 -1.13
CA ALA A 36 1.08 17.86 -0.08
C ALA A 36 -0.08 18.84 0.17
N LEU A 37 -1.01 18.96 -0.78
CA LEU A 37 -2.20 19.81 -0.69
C LEU A 37 -3.42 19.08 -0.11
N VAL A 38 -3.32 17.78 0.12
CA VAL A 38 -4.40 16.97 0.70
C VAL A 38 -4.40 17.17 2.23
N PRO A 39 -5.50 17.66 2.83
CA PRO A 39 -5.61 17.73 4.28
C PRO A 39 -5.74 16.32 4.86
N CYS A 40 -4.60 15.69 5.13
CA CYS A 40 -4.51 14.30 5.56
C CYS A 40 -4.53 14.18 7.08
N PHE A 41 -5.26 13.18 7.60
CA PHE A 41 -5.15 12.72 8.98
C PHE A 41 -4.87 11.21 9.03
N TYR A 42 -4.35 10.73 10.16
CA TYR A 42 -3.90 9.36 10.30
C TYR A 42 -4.59 8.66 11.47
N LEU A 43 -5.04 7.43 11.23
CA LEU A 43 -5.62 6.54 12.23
C LEU A 43 -4.74 5.31 12.36
N ARG A 44 -4.49 4.86 13.61
CA ARG A 44 -3.62 3.72 13.88
C ARG A 44 -4.34 2.64 14.67
N ARG A 45 -4.12 1.39 14.28
CA ARG A 45 -4.53 0.21 15.04
C ARG A 45 -3.46 -0.87 14.96
N THR A 46 -3.44 -1.70 15.98
CA THR A 46 -2.64 -2.93 16.02
C THR A 46 -3.57 -4.11 15.80
N ALA A 47 -3.18 -5.05 14.95
CA ALA A 47 -3.87 -6.32 14.69
C ALA A 47 -3.03 -7.48 15.22
N ASP A 48 -3.67 -8.47 15.83
CA ASP A 48 -3.05 -9.75 16.14
C ASP A 48 -3.11 -10.66 14.90
N VAL A 49 -1.95 -10.90 14.29
CA VAL A 49 -1.82 -11.71 13.07
C VAL A 49 -1.27 -13.11 13.35
N SER A 50 -1.28 -13.56 14.60
CA SER A 50 -0.80 -14.90 15.00
C SER A 50 -1.51 -16.01 14.24
N GLY A 51 -2.81 -15.89 14.01
CA GLY A 51 -3.60 -16.85 13.20
C GLY A 51 -3.10 -16.95 11.77
N ILE A 52 -2.73 -15.83 11.13
CA ILE A 52 -2.15 -15.80 9.78
C ILE A 52 -0.81 -16.55 9.76
N PHE A 53 0.05 -16.35 10.77
CA PHE A 53 1.32 -17.08 10.87
C PHE A 53 1.10 -18.59 11.02
N ALA A 54 0.14 -19.01 11.86
CA ALA A 54 -0.21 -20.41 12.04
C ALA A 54 -0.80 -21.04 10.76
N ALA A 55 -1.73 -20.35 10.09
CA ALA A 55 -2.31 -20.81 8.83
C ALA A 55 -1.23 -20.99 7.74
N ARG A 56 -0.29 -20.05 7.64
CA ARG A 56 0.82 -20.13 6.68
C ARG A 56 1.79 -21.27 7.00
N ALA A 57 2.06 -21.55 8.29
CA ALA A 57 2.88 -22.68 8.69
C ALA A 57 2.27 -24.00 8.24
N ARG A 58 0.96 -24.21 8.50
CA ARG A 58 0.23 -25.42 8.05
C ARG A 58 0.24 -25.59 6.54
N LEU A 59 0.04 -24.52 5.78
CA LEU A 59 0.10 -24.58 4.30
C LEU A 59 1.48 -25.02 3.80
N ARG A 60 2.55 -24.57 4.46
CA ARG A 60 3.93 -25.01 4.14
C ARG A 60 4.15 -26.47 4.48
N GLU A 61 3.72 -26.93 5.65
CA GLU A 61 3.82 -28.31 6.09
C GLU A 61 3.05 -29.27 5.19
N ALA A 62 1.88 -28.81 4.69
CA ALA A 62 1.09 -29.55 3.70
C ALA A 62 1.70 -29.55 2.29
N GLY A 63 2.84 -28.90 2.06
CA GLY A 63 3.50 -28.83 0.76
C GLY A 63 2.74 -27.98 -0.26
N ALA A 64 1.86 -27.08 0.19
CA ALA A 64 1.10 -26.20 -0.70
C ALA A 64 2.04 -25.28 -1.50
N GLY A 65 1.93 -25.30 -2.82
CA GLY A 65 2.60 -24.34 -3.67
C GLY A 65 1.96 -22.96 -3.54
N GLY A 66 2.80 -21.90 -3.47
CA GLY A 66 2.28 -20.54 -3.52
C GLY A 66 1.60 -20.04 -2.24
N VAL A 67 2.13 -20.42 -1.09
CA VAL A 67 1.60 -19.98 0.23
C VAL A 67 1.47 -18.45 0.26
N PRO A 68 0.27 -17.90 0.56
CA PRO A 68 0.06 -16.46 0.63
C PRO A 68 0.98 -15.79 1.65
N SER A 69 1.48 -14.61 1.36
CA SER A 69 2.25 -13.78 2.29
C SER A 69 1.29 -13.08 3.28
N ILE A 70 1.83 -12.52 4.36
CA ILE A 70 1.04 -11.67 5.27
C ILE A 70 0.41 -10.50 4.48
N ASN A 71 1.16 -9.95 3.52
CA ASN A 71 0.68 -8.86 2.69
C ASN A 71 -0.56 -9.25 1.86
N ASP A 72 -0.63 -10.50 1.38
CA ASP A 72 -1.78 -10.97 0.59
C ASP A 72 -3.05 -11.07 1.44
N TYR A 73 -2.93 -11.47 2.71
CA TYR A 73 -4.03 -11.42 3.68
C TYR A 73 -4.46 -9.97 3.97
N ILE A 74 -3.52 -9.04 4.10
CA ILE A 74 -3.82 -7.61 4.32
C ILE A 74 -4.56 -7.03 3.10
N LEU A 75 -4.09 -7.31 1.89
CA LEU A 75 -4.73 -6.87 0.65
C LEU A 75 -6.18 -7.40 0.56
N ARG A 76 -6.38 -8.67 0.89
CA ARG A 76 -7.71 -9.29 0.93
C ARG A 76 -8.61 -8.64 1.99
N ALA A 77 -8.11 -8.43 3.22
CA ALA A 77 -8.87 -7.79 4.29
C ALA A 77 -9.27 -6.35 3.91
N CYS A 78 -8.34 -5.57 3.30
CA CYS A 78 -8.66 -4.25 2.77
C CYS A 78 -9.74 -4.31 1.69
N ALA A 79 -9.66 -5.25 0.76
CA ALA A 79 -10.62 -5.35 -0.33
C ALA A 79 -12.04 -5.64 0.17
N VAL A 80 -12.19 -6.56 1.13
CA VAL A 80 -13.48 -6.84 1.78
C VAL A 80 -14.00 -5.62 2.53
N ALA A 81 -13.13 -4.94 3.29
CA ALA A 81 -13.49 -3.75 4.03
C ALA A 81 -13.92 -2.60 3.09
N LEU A 82 -13.26 -2.41 1.95
CA LEU A 82 -13.64 -1.40 0.95
C LEU A 82 -15.03 -1.66 0.37
N ARG A 83 -15.42 -2.90 0.19
CA ARG A 83 -16.79 -3.27 -0.24
C ARG A 83 -17.82 -2.92 0.83
N ALA A 84 -17.50 -3.11 2.12
CA ALA A 84 -18.36 -2.77 3.24
C ALA A 84 -18.43 -1.26 3.53
N HIS A 85 -17.37 -0.50 3.17
CA HIS A 85 -17.24 0.93 3.41
C HIS A 85 -17.00 1.72 2.10
N PRO A 86 -18.01 1.87 1.21
CA PRO A 86 -17.83 2.44 -0.12
C PRO A 86 -17.26 3.86 -0.14
N VAL A 87 -17.48 4.64 0.92
CA VAL A 87 -16.94 6.01 1.03
C VAL A 87 -15.41 6.04 1.09
N VAL A 88 -14.77 4.95 1.58
CA VAL A 88 -13.30 4.82 1.58
C VAL A 88 -12.78 4.43 0.19
N ASN A 89 -13.60 3.70 -0.59
CA ASN A 89 -13.30 3.33 -1.98
C ASN A 89 -13.69 4.45 -2.95
N ALA A 90 -13.15 5.63 -2.72
CA ALA A 90 -13.52 6.86 -3.41
C ALA A 90 -12.31 7.68 -3.86
N SER A 91 -12.56 8.68 -4.70
CA SER A 91 -11.59 9.73 -5.04
C SER A 91 -12.20 11.11 -4.88
N TYR A 92 -11.32 12.13 -4.69
CA TYR A 92 -11.70 13.53 -4.66
C TYR A 92 -11.23 14.22 -5.94
N GLU A 93 -12.15 14.71 -6.74
CA GLU A 93 -11.87 15.41 -8.01
C GLU A 93 -12.79 16.62 -8.15
N ASP A 94 -12.22 17.79 -8.43
CA ASP A 94 -12.92 19.04 -8.73
C ASP A 94 -14.08 19.39 -7.75
N GLY A 95 -13.87 19.20 -6.45
CA GLY A 95 -14.87 19.50 -5.41
C GLY A 95 -15.95 18.41 -5.25
N GLN A 96 -15.79 17.27 -5.87
CA GLN A 96 -16.71 16.15 -5.83
C GLN A 96 -16.05 14.89 -5.26
N VAL A 97 -16.86 14.04 -4.63
CA VAL A 97 -16.46 12.71 -4.19
C VAL A 97 -17.00 11.69 -5.19
N LEU A 98 -16.11 10.93 -5.81
CA LEU A 98 -16.45 9.88 -6.77
C LEU A 98 -16.34 8.52 -6.06
N LEU A 99 -17.48 7.83 -5.85
CA LEU A 99 -17.50 6.48 -5.31
C LEU A 99 -17.22 5.47 -6.42
N HIS A 100 -16.25 4.59 -6.21
CA HIS A 100 -15.88 3.58 -7.21
C HIS A 100 -16.68 2.29 -7.03
N PRO A 101 -17.36 1.78 -8.08
CA PRO A 101 -18.14 0.55 -8.00
C PRO A 101 -17.26 -0.71 -7.94
N ARG A 102 -16.03 -0.64 -8.43
CA ARG A 102 -15.04 -1.72 -8.38
C ARG A 102 -14.06 -1.48 -7.25
N VAL A 103 -13.58 -2.55 -6.64
CA VAL A 103 -12.54 -2.51 -5.60
C VAL A 103 -11.22 -2.95 -6.22
N ASN A 104 -10.40 -1.98 -6.62
CA ASN A 104 -9.10 -2.22 -7.22
C ASN A 104 -8.00 -1.80 -6.24
N VAL A 105 -7.36 -2.77 -5.60
CA VAL A 105 -6.35 -2.50 -4.58
C VAL A 105 -4.98 -2.34 -5.19
N GLY A 106 -4.41 -1.15 -5.08
CA GLY A 106 -3.04 -0.84 -5.49
C GLY A 106 -2.02 -1.38 -4.50
N VAL A 107 -0.99 -2.02 -5.01
CA VAL A 107 0.13 -2.54 -4.21
C VAL A 107 1.37 -1.70 -4.49
N ALA A 108 1.92 -1.05 -3.46
CA ALA A 108 3.16 -0.29 -3.60
C ALA A 108 4.35 -1.26 -3.76
N ILE A 109 4.98 -1.24 -4.92
CA ILE A 109 6.13 -2.10 -5.27
C ILE A 109 7.35 -1.22 -5.55
N ALA A 110 8.41 -1.42 -4.76
CA ALA A 110 9.69 -0.75 -4.98
C ALA A 110 10.39 -1.34 -6.22
N ILE A 111 10.90 -0.47 -7.08
CA ILE A 111 11.73 -0.82 -8.23
C ILE A 111 13.02 0.02 -8.21
N PRO A 112 14.10 -0.37 -8.92
CA PRO A 112 15.40 0.33 -8.83
C PRO A 112 15.31 1.85 -9.05
N ASP A 113 14.39 2.32 -9.90
CA ASP A 113 14.27 3.74 -10.24
C ASP A 113 13.14 4.48 -9.49
N GLY A 114 12.48 3.84 -8.51
CA GLY A 114 11.37 4.47 -7.78
C GLY A 114 10.35 3.48 -7.23
N LEU A 115 9.08 3.87 -7.32
CA LEU A 115 7.94 3.11 -6.82
C LEU A 115 6.86 3.04 -7.91
N VAL A 116 6.22 1.89 -8.06
CA VAL A 116 5.01 1.71 -8.86
C VAL A 116 3.89 1.17 -8.00
N VAL A 117 2.64 1.45 -8.37
CA VAL A 117 1.45 1.01 -7.61
C VAL A 117 0.48 0.34 -8.58
N PRO A 118 0.78 -0.89 -9.04
CA PRO A 118 -0.16 -1.62 -9.88
C PRO A 118 -1.40 -2.06 -9.10
N ALA A 119 -2.53 -2.19 -9.80
CA ALA A 119 -3.82 -2.54 -9.25
C ALA A 119 -4.09 -4.04 -9.34
N ILE A 120 -4.59 -4.63 -8.25
CA ILE A 120 -5.29 -5.91 -8.25
C ILE A 120 -6.77 -5.58 -8.49
N TYR A 121 -7.30 -6.00 -9.63
CA TYR A 121 -8.68 -5.71 -10.02
C TYR A 121 -9.67 -6.59 -9.28
N ASP A 122 -10.84 -6.00 -8.90
CA ASP A 122 -11.94 -6.69 -8.23
C ASP A 122 -11.47 -7.56 -7.05
N ALA A 123 -10.53 -7.01 -6.26
CA ALA A 123 -9.83 -7.73 -5.21
C ALA A 123 -10.76 -8.28 -4.11
N ASP A 124 -11.96 -7.71 -3.97
CA ASP A 124 -12.99 -8.16 -3.03
C ASP A 124 -13.62 -9.51 -3.40
N GLY A 125 -13.48 -9.94 -4.66
CA GLY A 125 -13.90 -11.27 -5.12
C GLY A 125 -12.84 -12.36 -5.04
N LEU A 126 -11.57 -12.00 -4.69
CA LEU A 126 -10.44 -12.94 -4.71
C LEU A 126 -10.19 -13.56 -3.33
N GLU A 127 -9.81 -14.83 -3.31
CA GLU A 127 -9.31 -15.48 -2.10
C GLU A 127 -7.81 -15.19 -1.88
N PRO A 128 -7.25 -15.37 -0.67
CA PRO A 128 -5.85 -15.06 -0.38
C PRO A 128 -4.83 -15.71 -1.33
N ALA A 129 -5.10 -16.92 -1.82
CA ALA A 129 -4.24 -17.63 -2.76
C ALA A 129 -4.25 -16.96 -4.16
N GLU A 130 -5.40 -16.45 -4.60
CA GLU A 130 -5.56 -15.73 -5.86
C GLU A 130 -4.91 -14.34 -5.79
N VAL A 131 -5.08 -13.64 -4.65
CA VAL A 131 -4.36 -12.38 -4.36
C VAL A 131 -2.86 -12.63 -4.44
N ALA A 132 -2.34 -13.70 -3.81
CA ALA A 132 -0.92 -14.05 -3.82
C ALA A 132 -0.38 -14.33 -5.24
N ALA A 133 -1.16 -15.04 -6.07
CA ALA A 133 -0.79 -15.29 -7.46
C ALA A 133 -0.72 -14.00 -8.26
N THR A 134 -1.72 -13.11 -8.11
CA THR A 134 -1.80 -11.82 -8.79
C THR A 134 -0.67 -10.88 -8.34
N THR A 135 -0.44 -10.76 -7.03
CA THR A 135 0.63 -9.91 -6.46
C THR A 135 2.00 -10.33 -6.99
N ARG A 136 2.25 -11.65 -7.10
CA ARG A 136 3.49 -12.19 -7.63
C ARG A 136 3.68 -11.83 -9.11
N ALA A 137 2.64 -12.03 -9.93
CA ALA A 137 2.67 -11.68 -11.34
C ALA A 137 2.90 -10.17 -11.56
N LEU A 138 2.28 -9.32 -10.75
CA LEU A 138 2.48 -7.88 -10.77
C LEU A 138 3.92 -7.50 -10.37
N ALA A 139 4.49 -8.14 -9.35
CA ALA A 139 5.87 -7.91 -8.92
C ALA A 139 6.88 -8.31 -10.01
N GLU A 140 6.68 -9.45 -10.67
CA GLU A 140 7.50 -9.90 -11.81
C GLU A 140 7.38 -8.93 -13.00
N SER A 141 6.18 -8.48 -13.31
CA SER A 141 5.92 -7.49 -14.37
C SER A 141 6.56 -6.14 -14.05
N ALA A 142 6.51 -5.71 -12.79
CA ALA A 142 7.16 -4.49 -12.30
C ALA A 142 8.68 -4.55 -12.45
N ALA A 143 9.30 -5.66 -11.99
CA ALA A 143 10.74 -5.91 -12.12
C ALA A 143 11.18 -5.93 -13.59
N ALA A 144 10.37 -6.51 -14.46
CA ALA A 144 10.61 -6.58 -15.91
C ALA A 144 10.20 -5.31 -16.67
N ARG A 145 9.66 -4.28 -16.01
CA ARG A 145 9.14 -3.03 -16.61
C ARG A 145 8.06 -3.27 -17.68
N ARG A 146 7.17 -4.26 -17.44
CA ARG A 146 6.11 -4.68 -18.37
C ARG A 146 4.69 -4.38 -17.88
N LEU A 147 4.57 -3.63 -16.77
CA LEU A 147 3.25 -3.18 -16.29
C LEU A 147 2.54 -2.32 -17.37
N SER A 148 1.26 -2.60 -17.59
CA SER A 148 0.41 -1.83 -18.48
C SER A 148 0.07 -0.47 -17.89
N ARG A 149 -0.47 0.42 -18.73
CA ARG A 149 -0.93 1.75 -18.27
C ARG A 149 -2.17 1.62 -17.38
N GLU A 150 -3.04 0.68 -17.69
CA GLU A 150 -4.27 0.38 -16.96
C GLU A 150 -3.92 -0.10 -15.54
N GLU A 151 -3.01 -1.09 -15.41
CA GLU A 151 -2.53 -1.58 -14.12
C GLU A 151 -1.96 -0.46 -13.23
N LEU A 152 -1.37 0.57 -13.82
CA LEU A 152 -0.77 1.70 -13.10
C LEU A 152 -1.74 2.84 -12.77
N ARG A 153 -2.99 2.81 -13.26
CA ARG A 153 -3.93 3.93 -13.14
C ARG A 153 -5.20 3.62 -12.38
N ASP A 154 -5.66 2.38 -12.40
CA ASP A 154 -7.03 2.03 -12.03
C ASP A 154 -7.16 1.59 -10.56
N ALA A 155 -6.11 1.76 -9.75
CA ALA A 155 -6.19 1.51 -8.31
C ALA A 155 -7.09 2.55 -7.63
N THR A 156 -8.06 2.06 -6.83
CA THR A 156 -9.01 2.90 -6.08
C THR A 156 -8.60 3.12 -4.63
N PHE A 157 -7.70 2.28 -4.12
CA PHE A 157 -7.10 2.33 -2.79
C PHE A 157 -5.66 1.81 -2.88
N THR A 158 -4.76 2.21 -1.99
CA THR A 158 -3.36 1.77 -2.00
C THR A 158 -2.96 1.14 -0.67
N VAL A 159 -2.22 0.03 -0.74
CA VAL A 159 -1.52 -0.55 0.41
C VAL A 159 -0.02 -0.37 0.21
N SER A 160 0.65 0.23 1.19
CA SER A 160 2.10 0.45 1.23
C SER A 160 2.68 -0.30 2.42
N ASN A 161 3.55 -1.27 2.18
CA ASN A 161 4.12 -2.12 3.21
C ASN A 161 5.64 -1.88 3.31
N LEU A 162 6.11 -1.46 4.48
CA LEU A 162 7.53 -1.29 4.82
C LEU A 162 8.01 -2.28 5.91
N GLY A 163 7.17 -3.22 6.30
CA GLY A 163 7.50 -4.22 7.31
C GLY A 163 8.70 -5.10 6.94
N MET A 164 8.93 -5.36 5.65
CA MET A 164 10.11 -6.09 5.16
C MET A 164 11.44 -5.37 5.43
N PHE A 165 11.39 -4.06 5.69
CA PHE A 165 12.55 -3.24 6.04
C PHE A 165 12.69 -3.04 7.56
N GLY A 166 11.84 -3.71 8.38
CA GLY A 166 11.84 -3.58 9.83
C GLY A 166 11.21 -2.29 10.35
N ILE A 167 10.50 -1.53 9.51
CA ILE A 167 9.77 -0.33 9.93
C ILE A 167 8.51 -0.75 10.66
N GLU A 168 8.38 -0.37 11.93
CA GLU A 168 7.24 -0.75 12.77
C GLU A 168 5.97 0.06 12.47
N ASP A 169 6.13 1.35 12.16
CA ASP A 169 5.03 2.28 11.87
C ASP A 169 5.54 3.44 11.01
N PHE A 170 4.68 3.98 10.14
CA PHE A 170 4.97 5.17 9.34
C PHE A 170 3.67 5.81 8.82
N ASP A 171 3.72 7.09 8.51
CA ASP A 171 2.63 7.83 7.90
C ASP A 171 2.73 7.76 6.37
N PRO A 172 1.89 6.96 5.69
CA PRO A 172 1.94 6.85 4.24
C PRO A 172 1.43 8.13 3.58
N VAL A 173 2.06 8.52 2.48
CA VAL A 173 1.59 9.65 1.67
C VAL A 173 0.43 9.18 0.78
N ILE A 174 -0.72 9.83 0.87
CA ILE A 174 -1.88 9.55 0.01
C ILE A 174 -1.46 9.57 -1.46
N ASN A 175 -2.03 8.68 -2.25
CA ASN A 175 -1.83 8.58 -3.69
C ASN A 175 -3.00 9.24 -4.45
N PRO A 176 -2.98 10.57 -4.68
CA PRO A 176 -4.12 11.25 -5.29
C PRO A 176 -4.51 10.61 -6.63
N PRO A 177 -5.81 10.56 -6.97
CA PRO A 177 -6.96 11.18 -6.29
C PRO A 177 -7.63 10.30 -5.22
N GLN A 178 -7.05 9.16 -4.82
CA GLN A 178 -7.61 8.22 -3.85
C GLN A 178 -7.90 8.88 -2.50
N ALA A 179 -9.01 8.47 -1.85
CA ALA A 179 -9.44 9.00 -0.56
C ALA A 179 -8.60 8.49 0.62
N ALA A 180 -7.94 7.33 0.48
CA ALA A 180 -7.16 6.75 1.56
C ALA A 180 -6.01 5.85 1.08
N ILE A 181 -5.09 5.59 2.00
CA ILE A 181 -3.95 4.68 1.85
C ILE A 181 -3.69 3.95 3.17
N LEU A 182 -3.36 2.65 3.11
CA LEU A 182 -2.94 1.89 4.28
C LEU A 182 -1.43 1.72 4.30
N GLY A 183 -0.79 2.21 5.36
CA GLY A 183 0.59 1.91 5.74
C GLY A 183 0.64 0.65 6.60
N VAL A 184 1.56 -0.26 6.31
CA VAL A 184 1.75 -1.53 7.01
C VAL A 184 3.17 -1.61 7.54
N GLY A 185 3.29 -1.79 8.85
CA GLY A 185 4.56 -1.97 9.52
C GLY A 185 5.04 -3.42 9.58
N ALA A 186 6.15 -3.65 10.28
CA ALA A 186 6.66 -4.99 10.57
C ALA A 186 5.77 -5.70 11.59
N ALA A 187 5.57 -7.01 11.41
CA ALA A 187 4.99 -7.84 12.46
C ALA A 187 6.04 -8.09 13.54
N THR A 188 5.74 -7.71 14.78
CA THR A 188 6.59 -7.91 15.96
C THR A 188 6.11 -9.09 16.80
N GLU A 189 7.02 -9.82 17.39
CA GLU A 189 6.69 -10.88 18.33
C GLU A 189 6.71 -10.35 19.75
N GLU A 190 5.59 -10.49 20.46
CA GLU A 190 5.44 -10.10 21.86
C GLU A 190 5.99 -11.19 22.80
N ALA A 191 6.21 -10.81 24.06
CA ALA A 191 6.74 -11.74 25.09
C ALA A 191 5.81 -12.95 25.35
N ASP A 192 4.54 -12.83 25.05
CA ASP A 192 3.52 -13.90 25.15
C ASP A 192 3.38 -14.75 23.87
N GLY A 193 4.23 -14.51 22.86
CA GLY A 193 4.26 -15.23 21.59
C GLY A 193 3.27 -14.73 20.53
N ARG A 194 2.45 -13.71 20.83
CA ARG A 194 1.59 -13.10 19.83
C ARG A 194 2.41 -12.36 18.77
N ARG A 195 1.87 -12.32 17.56
CA ARG A 195 2.42 -11.57 16.43
C ARG A 195 1.54 -10.34 16.16
N LEU A 196 2.05 -9.17 16.53
CA LEU A 196 1.32 -7.92 16.38
C LEU A 196 1.79 -7.14 15.15
N LEU A 197 0.85 -6.58 14.41
CA LEU A 197 1.07 -5.80 13.20
C LEU A 197 0.47 -4.40 13.37
N ARG A 198 1.26 -3.35 13.18
CA ARG A 198 0.77 -1.97 13.21
C ARG A 198 0.29 -1.54 11.82
N LEU A 199 -0.89 -0.94 11.80
CA LEU A 199 -1.56 -0.43 10.60
C LEU A 199 -1.81 1.07 10.79
N THR A 200 -1.46 1.86 9.79
CA THR A 200 -1.70 3.31 9.74
C THR A 200 -2.52 3.65 8.51
N LEU A 201 -3.76 4.08 8.71
CA LEU A 201 -4.63 4.56 7.64
C LEU A 201 -4.46 6.07 7.47
N GLY A 202 -3.96 6.52 6.33
CA GLY A 202 -3.97 7.92 5.92
C GLY A 202 -5.26 8.23 5.17
N CYS A 203 -5.98 9.27 5.58
CA CYS A 203 -7.30 9.64 5.06
C CYS A 203 -7.30 11.08 4.53
N ASP A 204 -7.91 11.31 3.37
CA ASP A 204 -8.22 12.65 2.85
C ASP A 204 -9.43 13.21 3.60
N HIS A 205 -9.22 14.25 4.42
CA HIS A 205 -10.30 14.83 5.24
C HIS A 205 -11.36 15.60 4.43
N ARG A 206 -11.16 15.76 3.13
CA ARG A 206 -12.19 16.29 2.22
C ARG A 206 -13.24 15.23 1.86
N VAL A 207 -12.89 13.94 2.00
CA VAL A 207 -13.74 12.78 1.67
C VAL A 207 -14.20 12.06 2.94
N LEU A 208 -13.27 11.82 3.87
CA LEU A 208 -13.49 10.95 5.02
C LEU A 208 -13.51 11.74 6.33
N THR A 209 -14.47 11.39 7.19
CA THR A 209 -14.46 11.75 8.60
C THR A 209 -13.61 10.79 9.42
N GLY A 210 -13.25 11.19 10.64
CA GLY A 210 -12.53 10.32 11.57
C GLY A 210 -13.30 9.03 11.91
N ALA A 211 -14.63 9.09 12.00
CA ALA A 211 -15.50 7.95 12.29
C ALA A 211 -15.47 6.92 11.12
N GLU A 212 -15.70 7.38 9.89
CA GLU A 212 -15.69 6.50 8.70
C GLU A 212 -14.35 5.80 8.50
N GLY A 213 -13.22 6.54 8.67
CA GLY A 213 -11.89 5.93 8.63
C GLY A 213 -11.65 4.93 9.75
N ALA A 214 -12.15 5.21 10.98
CA ALA A 214 -11.99 4.32 12.13
C ALA A 214 -12.82 3.03 11.97
N GLU A 215 -14.05 3.11 11.46
CA GLU A 215 -14.89 1.96 11.17
C GLU A 215 -14.28 1.06 10.08
N PHE A 216 -13.78 1.66 9.01
CA PHE A 216 -13.05 0.92 7.98
C PHE A 216 -11.83 0.20 8.54
N LEU A 217 -10.97 0.91 9.29
CA LEU A 217 -9.77 0.31 9.87
C LEU A 217 -10.11 -0.78 10.88
N ALA A 218 -11.22 -0.64 11.63
CA ALA A 218 -11.73 -1.68 12.51
C ALA A 218 -12.11 -2.94 11.73
N THR A 219 -12.81 -2.79 10.61
CA THR A 219 -13.21 -3.91 9.75
C THR A 219 -11.98 -4.63 9.16
N VAL A 220 -10.94 -3.88 8.73
CA VAL A 220 -9.68 -4.47 8.26
C VAL A 220 -9.02 -5.29 9.37
N VAL A 221 -8.91 -4.74 10.59
CA VAL A 221 -8.29 -5.44 11.74
C VAL A 221 -9.06 -6.71 12.07
N THR A 222 -10.38 -6.64 12.19
CA THR A 222 -11.23 -7.83 12.44
C THR A 222 -10.99 -8.91 11.38
N GLY A 223 -10.96 -8.55 10.10
CA GLY A 223 -10.70 -9.52 9.03
C GLY A 223 -9.32 -10.18 9.07
N LEU A 224 -8.30 -9.52 9.66
CA LEU A 224 -6.98 -10.10 9.87
C LEU A 224 -6.94 -11.02 11.09
N GLU A 225 -7.65 -10.67 12.18
CA GLU A 225 -7.69 -11.41 13.44
C GLU A 225 -8.58 -12.66 13.36
N GLU A 226 -9.60 -12.65 12.47
CA GLU A 226 -10.50 -13.79 12.21
C GLU A 226 -9.86 -14.90 11.36
N VAL A 227 -8.66 -14.69 10.81
CA VAL A 227 -7.92 -15.77 10.14
C VAL A 227 -7.54 -16.80 11.20
N GLY A 228 -8.35 -17.84 11.31
CA GLY A 228 -8.16 -18.90 12.28
C GLY A 228 -6.85 -19.66 12.09
N PRO A 229 -6.39 -20.28 13.20
CA PRO A 229 -5.19 -21.13 13.18
C PRO A 229 -5.39 -22.36 12.34
#